data_beafdfd1de379a1fd4dcc595a04923e5
#
_entry.id   beafdfd1de379a1fd4dcc595a04923e5
#
_cell.length_a   1.000
_cell.length_b   1.000
_cell.length_c   1.000
_cell.angle_alpha   90.00
_cell.angle_beta   90.00
_cell.angle_gamma   90.00
#
_symmetry.space_group_name_H-M   'P 1'
#
loop_
_entity.id
_entity.type
_entity.pdbx_description
1 polymer ?
#
loop_
_entity_poly.entity_id
_entity_poly.type
_entity_poly.pdbx_seq_one_letter_code
_entity_poly.pdbx_strand_id
1 'polypeptide(L)'
;IIYGLWILSFLQRRKVLDYEMFEQQAINQNKTYQFITSMQEIKLQDCEQRRRWEWEDIQADLFKVQMKSLKLQQTQEAGSIFINEVKNILITVFAATAVINGQITLGAMLAIQYIVGQLNSPVEHFKSFLFCLQDVKISLERINEIHEGKNEESTDNQVKTFTDEKSINIESIDFKYDPHALKKTLNGVSFNIPEGKVT
;
A
#
# COMPACT_ATOMS: atom_id res chain seq x y z
N ILE A 1 15.13 19.74 -13.30
CA ILE A 1 15.34 19.81 -11.84
C ILE A 1 14.04 20.17 -11.14
N ILE A 2 13.35 21.28 -11.45
CA ILE A 2 12.09 21.73 -10.82
C ILE A 2 11.00 20.64 -10.92
N TYR A 3 10.84 20.05 -12.08
CA TYR A 3 9.91 18.95 -12.33
C TYR A 3 10.20 17.71 -11.45
N GLY A 4 11.46 17.34 -11.30
CA GLY A 4 11.88 16.23 -10.43
C GLY A 4 11.59 16.51 -8.96
N LEU A 5 11.87 17.70 -8.46
CA LEU A 5 11.54 18.12 -7.10
C LEU A 5 10.01 18.10 -6.83
N TRP A 6 9.23 18.52 -7.83
CA TRP A 6 7.77 18.44 -7.77
C TRP A 6 7.29 17.01 -7.59
N ILE A 7 7.77 16.06 -8.40
CA ILE A 7 7.41 14.64 -8.29
C ILE A 7 7.81 14.08 -6.93
N LEU A 8 9.04 14.31 -6.47
CA LEU A 8 9.54 13.81 -5.19
C LEU A 8 8.71 14.29 -4.00
N SER A 9 8.22 15.53 -4.03
CA SER A 9 7.34 16.09 -2.99
C SER A 9 6.03 15.31 -2.82
N PHE A 10 5.53 14.67 -3.88
CA PHE A 10 4.28 13.90 -3.85
C PHE A 10 4.48 12.42 -3.52
N LEU A 11 5.69 11.87 -3.71
CA LEU A 11 5.96 10.45 -3.52
C LEU A 11 5.64 9.97 -2.09
N GLN A 12 6.01 10.75 -1.06
CA GLN A 12 5.73 10.37 0.33
C GLN A 12 4.23 10.36 0.65
N ARG A 13 3.50 11.38 0.16
CA ARG A 13 2.04 11.46 0.37
C ARG A 13 1.32 10.33 -0.36
N ARG A 14 1.77 10.00 -1.56
CA ARG A 14 1.25 8.90 -2.34
C ARG A 14 1.46 7.57 -1.61
N LYS A 15 2.65 7.31 -1.08
CA LYS A 15 2.97 6.09 -0.32
C LYS A 15 1.95 5.84 0.81
N VAL A 16 1.62 6.86 1.61
CA VAL A 16 0.64 6.74 2.70
C VAL A 16 -0.75 6.39 2.17
N LEU A 17 -1.19 7.06 1.11
CA LEU A 17 -2.50 6.79 0.51
C LEU A 17 -2.58 5.41 -0.15
N ASP A 18 -1.49 4.92 -0.75
CA ASP A 18 -1.42 3.60 -1.36
C ASP A 18 -1.55 2.50 -0.28
N TYR A 19 -0.94 2.68 0.90
CA TYR A 19 -1.14 1.78 2.05
C TYR A 19 -2.59 1.81 2.55
N GLU A 20 -3.17 3.00 2.74
CA GLU A 20 -4.58 3.16 3.16
C GLU A 20 -5.54 2.52 2.13
N MET A 21 -5.25 2.69 0.84
CA MET A 21 -6.01 2.07 -0.25
C MET A 21 -5.93 0.55 -0.21
N PHE A 22 -4.73 0.01 -0.05
CA PHE A 22 -4.51 -1.43 0.01
C PHE A 22 -5.24 -2.07 1.21
N GLU A 23 -5.18 -1.44 2.38
CA GLU A 23 -5.89 -1.89 3.57
C GLU A 23 -7.41 -1.94 3.34
N GLN A 24 -7.99 -0.86 2.81
CA GLN A 24 -9.42 -0.80 2.52
C GLN A 24 -9.85 -1.82 1.45
N GLN A 25 -9.02 -2.05 0.44
CA GLN A 25 -9.29 -3.10 -0.55
C GLN A 25 -9.26 -4.49 0.07
N ALA A 26 -8.30 -4.78 0.96
CA ALA A 26 -8.22 -6.05 1.65
C ALA A 26 -9.45 -6.29 2.55
N ILE A 27 -9.92 -5.27 3.28
CA ILE A 27 -11.14 -5.33 4.08
C ILE A 27 -12.35 -5.64 3.19
N ASN A 28 -12.50 -4.92 2.08
CA ASN A 28 -13.59 -5.13 1.13
C ASN A 28 -13.58 -6.55 0.54
N GLN A 29 -12.40 -7.03 0.15
CA GLN A 29 -12.25 -8.37 -0.42
C GLN A 29 -12.57 -9.46 0.59
N ASN A 30 -12.07 -9.33 1.83
CA ASN A 30 -12.37 -10.26 2.92
C ASN A 30 -13.87 -10.31 3.24
N LYS A 31 -14.53 -9.16 3.30
CA LYS A 31 -15.98 -9.09 3.55
C LYS A 31 -16.78 -9.69 2.39
N THR A 32 -16.40 -9.42 1.16
CA THR A 32 -17.04 -10.03 -0.02
C THR A 32 -16.91 -11.55 0.02
N TYR A 33 -15.71 -12.06 0.32
CA TYR A 33 -15.49 -13.50 0.48
C TYR A 33 -16.34 -14.09 1.61
N GLN A 34 -16.37 -13.43 2.76
CA GLN A 34 -17.19 -13.85 3.91
C GLN A 34 -18.67 -13.92 3.54
N PHE A 35 -19.22 -12.93 2.82
CA PHE A 35 -20.62 -12.93 2.42
C PHE A 35 -20.95 -14.07 1.44
N ILE A 36 -20.05 -14.36 0.51
CA ILE A 36 -20.23 -15.46 -0.44
C ILE A 36 -20.23 -16.82 0.30
N THR A 37 -19.27 -17.03 1.18
CA THR A 37 -19.14 -18.31 1.90
C THR A 37 -20.24 -18.53 2.93
N SER A 38 -20.72 -17.44 3.57
CA SER A 38 -21.78 -17.51 4.60
C SER A 38 -23.20 -17.24 4.04
N MET A 39 -23.39 -17.29 2.72
CA MET A 39 -24.67 -16.92 2.10
C MET A 39 -25.85 -17.77 2.61
N GLN A 40 -25.62 -19.06 2.88
CA GLN A 40 -26.67 -19.93 3.41
C GLN A 40 -27.11 -19.49 4.82
N GLU A 41 -26.15 -19.15 5.68
CA GLU A 41 -26.45 -18.68 7.06
C GLU A 41 -27.14 -17.32 7.03
N ILE A 42 -26.72 -16.41 6.16
CA ILE A 42 -27.32 -15.09 5.98
C ILE A 42 -28.81 -15.24 5.62
N LYS A 43 -29.13 -16.16 4.69
CA LYS A 43 -30.51 -16.42 4.27
C LYS A 43 -31.34 -17.12 5.35
N LEU A 44 -30.74 -18.05 6.11
CA LEU A 44 -31.42 -18.72 7.20
C LEU A 44 -31.78 -17.77 8.35
N GLN A 45 -30.96 -16.75 8.57
CA GLN A 45 -31.16 -15.76 9.65
C GLN A 45 -31.97 -14.53 9.18
N ASP A 46 -32.37 -14.45 7.90
CA ASP A 46 -33.09 -13.30 7.32
C ASP A 46 -32.39 -11.95 7.59
N CYS A 47 -31.04 -11.95 7.50
CA CYS A 47 -30.21 -10.77 7.85
C CYS A 47 -29.53 -10.09 6.66
N GLU A 48 -30.02 -10.32 5.42
CA GLU A 48 -29.43 -9.78 4.18
C GLU A 48 -29.33 -8.27 4.21
N GLN A 49 -30.39 -7.59 4.70
CA GLN A 49 -30.41 -6.13 4.72
C GLN A 49 -29.34 -5.55 5.65
N ARG A 50 -29.12 -6.17 6.80
CA ARG A 50 -28.06 -5.74 7.74
C ARG A 50 -26.67 -5.94 7.13
N ARG A 51 -26.44 -7.09 6.45
CA ARG A 51 -25.18 -7.40 5.79
C ARG A 51 -24.91 -6.46 4.62
N ARG A 52 -25.96 -6.07 3.91
CA ARG A 52 -25.88 -5.06 2.85
C ARG A 52 -25.41 -3.71 3.41
N TRP A 53 -25.96 -3.24 4.51
CA TRP A 53 -25.54 -1.98 5.14
C TRP A 53 -24.08 -2.03 5.60
N GLU A 54 -23.66 -3.14 6.22
CA GLU A 54 -22.24 -3.34 6.58
C GLU A 54 -21.31 -3.22 5.36
N TRP A 55 -21.72 -3.75 4.23
CA TRP A 55 -20.96 -3.65 2.99
C TRP A 55 -21.00 -2.25 2.39
N GLU A 56 -22.12 -1.56 2.44
CA GLU A 56 -22.28 -0.17 1.99
C GLU A 56 -21.34 0.77 2.78
N ASP A 57 -21.19 0.59 4.08
CA ASP A 57 -20.26 1.35 4.92
C ASP A 57 -18.80 1.14 4.47
N ILE A 58 -18.40 -0.10 4.22
CA ILE A 58 -17.06 -0.43 3.71
C ILE A 58 -16.83 0.21 2.32
N GLN A 59 -17.84 0.17 1.44
CA GLN A 59 -17.75 0.83 0.13
C GLN A 59 -17.63 2.35 0.26
N ALA A 60 -18.33 2.96 1.22
CA ALA A 60 -18.23 4.38 1.48
C ALA A 60 -16.83 4.79 1.94
N ASP A 61 -16.19 3.98 2.81
CA ASP A 61 -14.84 4.25 3.26
C ASP A 61 -13.79 4.03 2.15
N LEU A 62 -13.93 2.96 1.38
CA LEU A 62 -13.10 2.72 0.19
C LEU A 62 -13.21 3.90 -0.81
N PHE A 63 -14.43 4.37 -1.07
CA PHE A 63 -14.67 5.51 -1.94
C PHE A 63 -13.99 6.78 -1.43
N LYS A 64 -14.03 7.07 -0.12
CA LYS A 64 -13.33 8.23 0.48
C LYS A 64 -11.83 8.18 0.21
N VAL A 65 -11.21 7.02 0.37
CA VAL A 65 -9.77 6.84 0.12
C VAL A 65 -9.46 6.99 -1.37
N GLN A 66 -10.29 6.40 -2.25
CA GLN A 66 -10.16 6.57 -3.71
C GLN A 66 -10.26 8.04 -4.13
N MET A 67 -11.19 8.80 -3.54
CA MET A 67 -11.33 10.23 -3.83
C MET A 67 -10.12 11.05 -3.35
N LYS A 68 -9.54 10.71 -2.18
CA LYS A 68 -8.29 11.34 -1.71
C LYS A 68 -7.14 11.05 -2.68
N SER A 69 -7.00 9.80 -3.12
CA SER A 69 -5.98 9.37 -4.08
C SER A 69 -6.15 10.08 -5.42
N LEU A 70 -7.37 10.12 -5.96
CA LEU A 70 -7.69 10.82 -7.21
C LEU A 70 -7.37 12.32 -7.12
N LYS A 71 -7.77 12.97 -6.01
CA LYS A 71 -7.46 14.40 -5.78
C LYS A 71 -5.94 14.65 -5.78
N LEU A 72 -5.17 13.79 -5.11
CA LEU A 72 -3.71 13.90 -5.10
C LEU A 72 -3.13 13.75 -6.50
N GLN A 73 -3.58 12.74 -7.24
CA GLN A 73 -3.15 12.47 -8.62
C GLN A 73 -3.48 13.65 -9.54
N GLN A 74 -4.72 14.17 -9.49
CA GLN A 74 -5.14 15.31 -10.31
C GLN A 74 -4.33 16.59 -9.98
N THR A 75 -4.06 16.84 -8.70
CA THR A 75 -3.24 17.99 -8.29
C THR A 75 -1.81 17.86 -8.81
N GLN A 76 -1.24 16.66 -8.72
CA GLN A 76 0.10 16.38 -9.24
C GLN A 76 0.16 16.53 -10.75
N GLU A 77 -0.85 16.03 -11.47
CA GLU A 77 -0.96 16.11 -12.93
C GLU A 77 -1.09 17.56 -13.40
N ALA A 78 -2.00 18.33 -12.79
CA ALA A 78 -2.18 19.75 -13.12
C ALA A 78 -0.88 20.55 -12.91
N GLY A 79 -0.16 20.33 -11.82
CA GLY A 79 1.13 20.97 -11.58
C GLY A 79 2.20 20.54 -12.58
N SER A 80 2.23 19.26 -12.96
CA SER A 80 3.15 18.74 -14.00
C SER A 80 2.89 19.39 -15.36
N ILE A 81 1.63 19.50 -15.78
CA ILE A 81 1.22 20.16 -17.03
C ILE A 81 1.64 21.63 -16.98
N PHE A 82 1.33 22.33 -15.88
CA PHE A 82 1.70 23.74 -15.73
C PHE A 82 3.20 23.97 -15.86
N ILE A 83 4.03 23.18 -15.17
CA ILE A 83 5.50 23.28 -15.26
C ILE A 83 5.98 23.01 -16.68
N ASN A 84 5.39 22.03 -17.37
CA ASN A 84 5.75 21.68 -18.73
C ASN A 84 5.39 22.80 -19.72
N GLU A 85 4.20 23.40 -19.60
CA GLU A 85 3.78 24.51 -20.47
C GLU A 85 4.60 25.78 -20.22
N VAL A 86 4.91 26.11 -18.97
CA VAL A 86 5.81 27.23 -18.65
C VAL A 86 7.20 27.01 -19.28
N LYS A 87 7.75 25.81 -19.20
CA LYS A 87 9.00 25.44 -19.86
C LYS A 87 8.91 25.65 -21.37
N ASN A 88 7.84 25.18 -22.01
CA ASN A 88 7.67 25.31 -23.47
C ASN A 88 7.60 26.79 -23.90
N ILE A 89 6.86 27.61 -23.17
CA ILE A 89 6.75 29.05 -23.40
C ILE A 89 8.14 29.73 -23.29
N LEU A 90 8.86 29.45 -22.21
CA LEU A 90 10.19 30.01 -21.99
C LEU A 90 11.16 29.65 -23.12
N ILE A 91 11.19 28.38 -23.52
CA ILE A 91 12.06 27.92 -24.61
C ILE A 91 11.68 28.62 -25.92
N THR A 92 10.39 28.77 -26.22
CA THR A 92 9.91 29.46 -27.42
C THR A 92 10.33 30.93 -27.41
N VAL A 93 10.18 31.63 -26.29
CA VAL A 93 10.57 33.03 -26.14
C VAL A 93 12.09 33.21 -26.33
N PHE A 94 12.90 32.35 -25.68
CA PHE A 94 14.35 32.40 -25.83
C PHE A 94 14.79 32.09 -27.25
N ALA A 95 14.20 31.07 -27.90
CA ALA A 95 14.52 30.72 -29.28
C ALA A 95 14.11 31.85 -30.26
N ALA A 96 12.93 32.45 -30.09
CA ALA A 96 12.47 33.58 -30.89
C ALA A 96 13.39 34.80 -30.74
N THR A 97 13.81 35.13 -29.51
CA THR A 97 14.75 36.21 -29.23
C THR A 97 16.10 35.96 -29.91
N ALA A 98 16.58 34.70 -29.88
CA ALA A 98 17.84 34.34 -30.56
C ALA A 98 17.75 34.45 -32.11
N VAL A 99 16.57 34.17 -32.68
CA VAL A 99 16.32 34.40 -34.12
C VAL A 99 16.35 35.89 -34.45
N ILE A 100 15.68 36.73 -33.67
CA ILE A 100 15.65 38.19 -33.88
C ILE A 100 17.06 38.77 -33.77
N ASN A 101 17.87 38.28 -32.85
CA ASN A 101 19.27 38.70 -32.68
C ASN A 101 20.23 38.11 -33.76
N GLY A 102 19.72 37.32 -34.71
CA GLY A 102 20.51 36.71 -35.78
C GLY A 102 21.46 35.59 -35.34
N GLN A 103 21.31 35.08 -34.11
CA GLN A 103 22.15 34.00 -33.54
C GLN A 103 21.79 32.62 -34.08
N ILE A 104 20.53 32.39 -34.39
CA ILE A 104 20.02 31.13 -34.97
C ILE A 104 19.07 31.43 -36.12
N THR A 105 18.90 30.44 -37.01
CA THR A 105 17.93 30.52 -38.10
C THR A 105 16.54 30.15 -37.66
N LEU A 106 15.51 30.58 -38.40
CA LEU A 106 14.12 30.16 -38.16
C LEU A 106 13.98 28.62 -38.22
N GLY A 107 14.68 27.95 -39.13
CA GLY A 107 14.72 26.50 -39.23
C GLY A 107 15.29 25.83 -37.96
N ALA A 108 16.34 26.43 -37.38
CA ALA A 108 16.90 25.95 -36.11
C ALA A 108 15.89 26.09 -34.93
N MET A 109 15.14 27.21 -34.89
CA MET A 109 14.07 27.40 -33.91
C MET A 109 12.99 26.29 -33.99
N LEU A 110 12.52 25.98 -35.21
CA LEU A 110 11.54 24.89 -35.42
C LEU A 110 12.11 23.54 -35.04
N ALA A 111 13.37 23.25 -35.33
CA ALA A 111 14.06 22.05 -34.94
C ALA A 111 14.12 21.91 -33.38
N ILE A 112 14.45 23.00 -32.69
CA ILE A 112 14.45 23.02 -31.19
C ILE A 112 13.07 22.69 -30.64
N GLN A 113 12.00 23.32 -31.16
CA GLN A 113 10.62 23.06 -30.74
C GLN A 113 10.24 21.59 -30.97
N TYR A 114 10.62 21.03 -32.13
CA TYR A 114 10.37 19.61 -32.41
C TYR A 114 11.08 18.69 -31.42
N ILE A 115 12.37 18.92 -31.15
CA ILE A 115 13.17 18.13 -30.22
C ILE A 115 12.58 18.21 -28.79
N VAL A 116 12.21 19.42 -28.34
CA VAL A 116 11.61 19.64 -27.02
C VAL A 116 10.27 18.90 -26.91
N GLY A 117 9.47 18.90 -27.96
CA GLY A 117 8.21 18.12 -28.03
C GLY A 117 8.46 16.61 -27.87
N GLN A 118 9.49 16.07 -28.54
CA GLN A 118 9.87 14.66 -28.47
C GLN A 118 10.38 14.25 -27.07
N LEU A 119 10.95 15.17 -26.29
CA LEU A 119 11.44 14.90 -24.94
C LEU A 119 10.29 14.70 -23.89
N ASN A 120 9.08 15.14 -24.20
CA ASN A 120 7.97 15.03 -23.25
C ASN A 120 7.62 13.55 -22.98
N SER A 121 7.57 12.71 -24.00
CA SER A 121 7.23 11.28 -23.85
C SER A 121 8.24 10.50 -22.99
N PRO A 122 9.56 10.57 -23.20
CA PRO A 122 10.53 9.94 -22.30
C PRO A 122 10.43 10.41 -20.84
N VAL A 123 10.12 11.69 -20.60
CA VAL A 123 9.95 12.22 -19.24
C VAL A 123 8.72 11.62 -18.57
N GLU A 124 7.60 11.48 -19.28
CA GLU A 124 6.39 10.82 -18.76
C GLU A 124 6.63 9.31 -18.50
N HIS A 125 7.34 8.63 -19.38
CA HIS A 125 7.72 7.24 -19.15
C HIS A 125 8.64 7.08 -17.94
N PHE A 126 9.58 7.99 -17.73
CA PHE A 126 10.42 7.98 -16.54
C PHE A 126 9.62 8.20 -15.25
N LYS A 127 8.64 9.10 -15.26
CA LYS A 127 7.69 9.29 -14.16
C LYS A 127 6.93 8.00 -13.84
N SER A 128 6.36 7.36 -14.85
CA SER A 128 5.64 6.09 -14.69
C SER A 128 6.55 4.98 -14.16
N PHE A 129 7.80 4.93 -14.61
CA PHE A 129 8.79 3.97 -14.09
C PHE A 129 9.07 4.19 -12.60
N LEU A 130 9.23 5.43 -12.15
CA LEU A 130 9.44 5.74 -10.72
C LEU A 130 8.24 5.29 -9.87
N PHE A 131 7.03 5.48 -10.34
CA PHE A 131 5.83 5.01 -9.64
C PHE A 131 5.75 3.50 -9.59
N CYS A 132 6.04 2.83 -10.71
CA CYS A 132 6.10 1.37 -10.75
C CYS A 132 7.15 0.80 -9.77
N LEU A 133 8.33 1.42 -9.69
CA LEU A 133 9.34 1.03 -8.69
C LEU A 133 8.83 1.16 -7.25
N GLN A 134 8.08 2.22 -6.96
CA GLN A 134 7.48 2.39 -5.64
C GLN A 134 6.46 1.29 -5.33
N ASP A 135 5.59 0.97 -6.27
CA ASP A 135 4.57 -0.09 -6.13
C ASP A 135 5.23 -1.46 -5.94
N VAL A 136 6.29 -1.76 -6.70
CA VAL A 136 7.11 -2.98 -6.53
C VAL A 136 7.74 -3.04 -5.14
N LYS A 137 8.30 -1.93 -4.66
CA LYS A 137 8.90 -1.87 -3.32
C LYS A 137 7.87 -2.16 -2.23
N ILE A 138 6.68 -1.57 -2.30
CA ILE A 138 5.58 -1.82 -1.35
C ILE A 138 5.17 -3.29 -1.39
N SER A 139 5.05 -3.87 -2.58
CA SER A 139 4.70 -5.29 -2.75
C SER A 139 5.77 -6.22 -2.16
N LEU A 140 7.06 -5.91 -2.36
CA LEU A 140 8.16 -6.67 -1.78
C LEU A 140 8.21 -6.54 -0.26
N GLU A 141 7.99 -5.34 0.31
CA GLU A 141 7.90 -5.14 1.76
C GLU A 141 6.80 -6.04 2.37
N ARG A 142 5.64 -6.17 1.70
CA ARG A 142 4.55 -7.05 2.13
C ARG A 142 4.87 -8.54 2.04
N ILE A 143 5.53 -8.97 0.98
CA ILE A 143 5.96 -10.38 0.85
C ILE A 143 7.01 -10.70 1.92
N ASN A 144 7.94 -9.77 2.16
CA ASN A 144 9.01 -9.96 3.13
C ASN A 144 8.49 -10.04 4.57
N GLU A 145 7.40 -9.34 4.89
CA GLU A 145 6.72 -9.42 6.19
C GLU A 145 6.32 -10.86 6.55
N ILE A 146 5.92 -11.66 5.55
CA ILE A 146 5.61 -13.08 5.73
C ILE A 146 6.89 -13.91 5.92
N HIS A 147 7.95 -13.60 5.17
CA HIS A 147 9.22 -14.34 5.23
C HIS A 147 10.03 -14.04 6.48
N GLU A 148 9.93 -12.84 7.03
CA GLU A 148 10.58 -12.45 8.29
C GLU A 148 9.82 -12.92 9.52
N GLY A 149 8.59 -13.41 9.34
CA GLY A 149 7.81 -14.06 10.40
C GLY A 149 8.61 -15.22 11.00
N LYS A 150 8.82 -15.20 12.30
CA LYS A 150 9.50 -16.30 13.00
C LYS A 150 8.66 -17.56 12.86
N ASN A 151 9.28 -18.65 12.39
CA ASN A 151 8.64 -19.96 12.43
C ASN A 151 8.29 -20.32 13.88
N GLU A 152 7.06 -20.71 14.13
CA GLU A 152 6.62 -21.19 15.45
C GLU A 152 7.41 -22.41 15.91
N GLU A 153 7.87 -23.25 14.96
CA GLU A 153 8.64 -24.45 15.25
C GLU A 153 10.15 -24.15 15.22
N SER A 154 10.75 -24.04 16.41
CA SER A 154 12.20 -24.17 16.51
C SER A 154 12.56 -25.68 16.47
N THR A 155 13.25 -26.09 15.44
CA THR A 155 13.64 -27.49 15.17
C THR A 155 14.52 -28.11 16.29
N ASP A 156 15.07 -27.29 17.17
CA ASP A 156 16.05 -27.73 18.18
C ASP A 156 15.46 -28.28 19.48
N ASN A 157 14.17 -28.11 19.75
CA ASN A 157 13.54 -28.53 21.00
C ASN A 157 12.29 -29.40 20.81
N GLN A 158 12.13 -30.08 19.69
CA GLN A 158 11.00 -30.98 19.49
C GLN A 158 11.19 -32.28 20.27
N VAL A 159 10.34 -32.50 21.28
CA VAL A 159 10.21 -33.80 21.93
C VAL A 159 9.53 -34.75 20.95
N LYS A 160 10.30 -35.65 20.33
CA LYS A 160 9.82 -36.61 19.33
C LYS A 160 9.08 -37.81 19.91
N THR A 161 9.19 -38.04 21.21
CA THR A 161 8.56 -39.16 21.91
C THR A 161 7.97 -38.66 23.22
N PHE A 162 6.69 -38.97 23.45
CA PHE A 162 6.06 -38.73 24.75
C PHE A 162 6.48 -39.83 25.75
N THR A 163 6.67 -39.45 27.00
CA THR A 163 6.82 -40.38 28.12
C THR A 163 5.52 -41.15 28.35
N ASP A 164 5.58 -42.30 29.06
CA ASP A 164 4.41 -43.10 29.36
C ASP A 164 3.35 -42.32 30.17
N GLU A 165 3.73 -41.38 31.02
CA GLU A 165 2.83 -40.41 31.67
C GLU A 165 2.61 -39.17 30.79
N LYS A 166 1.33 -38.96 30.39
CA LYS A 166 0.93 -37.84 29.53
C LYS A 166 0.29 -36.69 30.32
N SER A 167 0.86 -36.36 31.48
CA SER A 167 0.44 -35.19 32.25
C SER A 167 1.07 -33.93 31.68
N ILE A 168 0.35 -32.80 31.62
CA ILE A 168 0.85 -31.51 31.20
C ILE A 168 1.01 -30.62 32.43
N ASN A 169 2.23 -30.29 32.76
CA ASN A 169 2.55 -29.35 33.83
C ASN A 169 2.93 -27.98 33.26
N ILE A 170 2.17 -26.98 33.63
CA ILE A 170 2.36 -25.60 33.17
C ILE A 170 2.89 -24.81 34.38
N GLU A 171 4.08 -24.23 34.20
CA GLU A 171 4.78 -23.49 35.23
C GLU A 171 5.00 -22.03 34.80
N SER A 172 4.37 -21.10 35.49
CA SER A 172 4.58 -19.65 35.37
C SER A 172 4.55 -19.12 33.94
N ILE A 173 3.50 -19.46 33.16
CA ILE A 173 3.35 -18.97 31.80
C ILE A 173 2.92 -17.52 31.82
N ASP A 174 3.69 -16.72 31.08
CA ASP A 174 3.40 -15.33 30.70
C ASP A 174 3.05 -15.27 29.21
N PHE A 175 1.92 -14.67 28.85
CA PHE A 175 1.55 -14.53 27.45
C PHE A 175 0.98 -13.15 27.13
N LYS A 176 1.34 -12.62 25.96
CA LYS A 176 0.79 -11.41 25.36
C LYS A 176 0.46 -11.66 23.89
N TYR A 177 -0.70 -11.24 23.41
CA TYR A 177 -1.04 -11.25 21.99
C TYR A 177 -0.23 -10.22 21.19
N ASP A 178 -0.04 -9.04 21.78
CA ASP A 178 0.79 -7.97 21.22
C ASP A 178 2.04 -7.80 22.08
N PRO A 179 3.26 -7.93 21.52
CA PRO A 179 4.52 -7.71 22.24
C PRO A 179 4.61 -6.34 22.93
N HIS A 180 3.95 -5.32 22.37
CA HIS A 180 3.93 -3.95 22.89
C HIS A 180 2.80 -3.66 23.89
N ALA A 181 1.89 -4.60 24.13
CA ALA A 181 0.80 -4.42 25.10
C ALA A 181 1.34 -4.18 26.51
N LEU A 182 0.80 -3.17 27.21
CA LEU A 182 1.18 -2.82 28.58
C LEU A 182 0.78 -3.89 29.60
N LYS A 183 -0.27 -4.68 29.32
CA LYS A 183 -0.75 -5.75 30.20
C LYS A 183 -0.55 -7.10 29.55
N LYS A 184 -0.08 -8.06 30.36
CA LYS A 184 -0.01 -9.46 29.95
C LYS A 184 -1.41 -10.06 29.98
N THR A 185 -1.76 -10.88 28.98
CA THR A 185 -3.02 -11.64 28.94
C THR A 185 -2.99 -12.79 29.95
N LEU A 186 -1.84 -13.48 30.04
CA LEU A 186 -1.55 -14.43 31.10
C LEU A 186 -0.34 -13.92 31.87
N ASN A 187 -0.39 -13.97 33.20
CA ASN A 187 0.68 -13.48 34.06
C ASN A 187 0.94 -14.49 35.19
N GLY A 188 2.06 -15.23 35.08
CA GLY A 188 2.48 -16.20 36.08
C GLY A 188 1.48 -17.35 36.30
N VAL A 189 0.79 -17.80 35.27
CA VAL A 189 -0.22 -18.87 35.39
C VAL A 189 0.46 -20.21 35.48
N SER A 190 0.14 -20.97 36.55
CA SER A 190 0.66 -22.32 36.80
C SER A 190 -0.47 -23.28 37.11
N PHE A 191 -0.53 -24.42 36.40
CA PHE A 191 -1.49 -25.48 36.69
C PHE A 191 -1.04 -26.81 36.09
N ASN A 192 -1.59 -27.91 36.61
CA ASN A 192 -1.30 -29.25 36.14
C ASN A 192 -2.57 -29.89 35.55
N ILE A 193 -2.44 -30.49 34.39
CA ILE A 193 -3.48 -31.29 33.73
C ILE A 193 -3.09 -32.76 33.86
N PRO A 194 -3.69 -33.55 34.76
CA PRO A 194 -3.37 -34.95 34.88
C PRO A 194 -3.98 -35.76 33.74
N GLU A 195 -3.29 -36.86 33.38
CA GLU A 195 -3.76 -37.76 32.34
C GLU A 195 -5.12 -38.38 32.68
N GLY A 196 -6.01 -38.45 31.67
CA GLY A 196 -7.31 -39.11 31.76
C GLY A 196 -8.38 -38.42 32.64
N LYS A 197 -8.14 -37.16 33.02
CA LYS A 197 -9.12 -36.35 33.82
C LYS A 197 -9.54 -35.12 33.03
N VAL A 198 -10.75 -34.67 33.26
CA VAL A 198 -11.25 -33.37 32.79
C VAL A 198 -10.85 -32.32 33.83
N THR A 199 -10.17 -31.27 33.41
CA THR A 199 -9.69 -30.19 34.28
C THR A 199 -10.51 -28.93 34.05
#